data_d82d86fe5bb46ad4f838f912e0ff2c06
#
_entry.id   d82d86fe5bb46ad4f838f912e0ff2c06
#
_cell.length_a   1.000
_cell.length_b   1.000
_cell.length_c   1.000
_cell.angle_alpha   90.00
_cell.angle_beta   90.00
_cell.angle_gamma   90.00
#
_symmetry.space_group_name_H-M   'P 1'
#
loop_
_entity.id
_entity.type
_entity.pdbx_description
1 polymer ?
#
loop_
_entity_poly.entity_id
_entity_poly.type
_entity_poly.pdbx_seq_one_letter_code
_entity_poly.pdbx_strand_id
1 'polypeptide(L)'
;MPLFVLNCHDKPGSLALRMATREAHLAYARPQRDILKLGGPHLDDNGDMAGSLMIIDVPDRAAAEAFSANDPYTKAGLWSRVEITPFRITLGQL
;
A
#
# COMPACT_ATOMS: atom_id res chain seq x y z
N MET A 1 3.87 9.46 -16.91
CA MET A 1 4.03 8.30 -16.05
C MET A 1 2.75 8.07 -15.29
N PRO A 2 2.02 6.95 -15.57
CA PRO A 2 0.76 6.71 -14.84
C PRO A 2 1.02 6.38 -13.39
N LEU A 3 0.41 7.16 -12.51
CA LEU A 3 0.46 6.92 -11.07
C LEU A 3 -0.90 6.41 -10.60
N PHE A 4 -0.85 5.51 -9.62
CA PHE A 4 -2.04 5.04 -8.92
C PHE A 4 -1.79 5.15 -7.42
N VAL A 5 -2.82 5.59 -6.70
CA VAL A 5 -2.82 5.56 -5.24
C VAL A 5 -3.50 4.27 -4.82
N LEU A 6 -2.82 3.50 -3.97
CA LEU A 6 -3.39 2.36 -3.29
C LEU A 6 -3.66 2.79 -1.85
N ASN A 7 -4.92 2.87 -1.49
CA ASN A 7 -5.33 3.27 -0.14
C ASN A 7 -5.95 2.05 0.54
N CYS A 8 -5.22 1.48 1.49
CA CYS A 8 -5.54 0.20 2.10
C CYS A 8 -5.89 0.41 3.57
N HIS A 9 -7.05 -0.11 3.97
CA HIS A 9 -7.54 0.02 5.34
C HIS A 9 -7.49 -1.33 6.03
N ASP A 10 -6.83 -1.40 7.19
CA ASP A 10 -6.74 -2.64 7.96
C ASP A 10 -8.11 -3.02 8.53
N LYS A 11 -8.33 -4.31 8.71
CA LYS A 11 -9.46 -4.79 9.50
C LYS A 11 -9.29 -4.32 10.95
N PRO A 12 -10.39 -3.97 11.64
CA PRO A 12 -10.30 -3.60 13.05
C PRO A 12 -9.61 -4.68 13.88
N GLY A 13 -8.79 -4.25 14.82
CA GLY A 13 -8.09 -5.17 15.72
C GLY A 13 -6.98 -5.99 15.08
N SER A 14 -6.39 -5.52 13.99
CA SER A 14 -5.42 -6.31 13.21
C SER A 14 -3.96 -5.86 13.37
N LEU A 15 -3.65 -5.05 14.38
CA LEU A 15 -2.29 -4.56 14.57
C LEU A 15 -1.28 -5.70 14.72
N ALA A 16 -1.65 -6.75 15.48
CA ALA A 16 -0.76 -7.90 15.67
C ALA A 16 -0.47 -8.60 14.34
N LEU A 17 -1.48 -8.78 13.49
CA LEU A 17 -1.31 -9.38 12.17
C LEU A 17 -0.42 -8.50 11.28
N ARG A 18 -0.64 -7.18 11.32
CA ARG A 18 0.19 -6.24 10.57
C ARG A 18 1.65 -6.36 10.99
N MET A 19 1.91 -6.35 12.28
CA MET A 19 3.28 -6.45 12.80
C MET A 19 3.93 -7.79 12.44
N ALA A 20 3.18 -8.88 12.49
CA ALA A 20 3.69 -10.20 12.15
C ALA A 20 4.00 -10.34 10.66
N THR A 21 3.34 -9.57 9.79
CA THR A 21 3.49 -9.65 8.33
C THR A 21 4.44 -8.57 7.79
N ARG A 22 4.81 -7.60 8.62
CA ARG A 22 5.52 -6.39 8.19
C ARG A 22 6.83 -6.69 7.47
N GLU A 23 7.64 -7.62 7.98
CA GLU A 23 8.92 -7.96 7.34
C GLU A 23 8.73 -8.49 5.93
N ALA A 24 7.73 -9.36 5.73
CA ALA A 24 7.43 -9.90 4.41
C ALA A 24 6.96 -8.79 3.45
N HIS A 25 6.12 -7.87 3.92
CA HIS A 25 5.67 -6.72 3.12
C HIS A 25 6.85 -5.85 2.70
N LEU A 26 7.75 -5.51 3.62
CA LEU A 26 8.91 -4.67 3.31
C LEU A 26 9.86 -5.38 2.34
N ALA A 27 10.04 -6.69 2.49
CA ALA A 27 10.86 -7.48 1.58
C ALA A 27 10.27 -7.50 0.16
N TYR A 28 8.95 -7.48 0.04
CA TYR A 28 8.26 -7.39 -1.24
C TYR A 28 8.40 -6.00 -1.86
N ALA A 29 8.21 -4.94 -1.07
CA ALA A 29 8.07 -3.58 -1.56
C ALA A 29 9.42 -2.89 -1.83
N ARG A 30 10.39 -3.04 -0.93
CA ARG A 30 11.65 -2.30 -1.00
C ARG A 30 12.43 -2.48 -2.31
N PRO A 31 12.51 -3.68 -2.90
CA PRO A 31 13.25 -3.85 -4.16
C PRO A 31 12.56 -3.22 -5.36
N GLN A 32 11.29 -2.86 -5.26
CA GLN A 32 10.49 -2.41 -6.38
C GLN A 32 10.50 -0.88 -6.52
N ARG A 33 11.68 -0.29 -6.53
CA ARG A 33 11.85 1.17 -6.57
C ARG A 33 11.36 1.80 -7.86
N ASP A 34 11.34 1.03 -8.95
CA ASP A 34 10.81 1.51 -10.22
C ASP A 34 9.31 1.70 -10.17
N ILE A 35 8.65 0.97 -9.30
CA ILE A 35 7.19 0.95 -9.17
C ILE A 35 6.75 1.79 -7.98
N LEU A 36 7.24 1.44 -6.78
CA LEU A 36 6.81 2.11 -5.55
C LEU A 36 7.56 3.43 -5.36
N LYS A 37 6.84 4.53 -5.52
CA LYS A 37 7.42 5.88 -5.42
C LYS A 37 7.30 6.45 -4.02
N LEU A 38 6.26 6.09 -3.29
CA LEU A 38 6.01 6.59 -1.94
C LEU A 38 5.12 5.58 -1.24
N GLY A 39 5.37 5.33 0.03
CA GLY A 39 4.52 4.45 0.80
C GLY A 39 4.72 4.63 2.29
N GLY A 40 3.67 4.40 3.04
CA GLY A 40 3.74 4.47 4.48
C GLY A 40 2.41 4.06 5.10
N PRO A 41 2.41 3.83 6.41
CA PRO A 41 1.19 3.43 7.09
C PRO A 41 0.28 4.62 7.41
N HIS A 42 -1.03 4.37 7.41
CA HIS A 42 -1.96 5.24 8.13
C HIS A 42 -1.75 5.06 9.61
N LEU A 43 -1.89 6.13 10.37
CA LEU A 43 -1.82 6.07 11.83
C LEU A 43 -3.19 6.42 12.40
N ASP A 44 -3.59 5.70 13.44
CA ASP A 44 -4.80 6.06 14.19
C ASP A 44 -4.48 7.14 15.22
N ASP A 45 -5.47 7.51 16.01
CA ASP A 45 -5.30 8.60 17.00
C ASP A 45 -4.29 8.27 18.10
N ASN A 46 -3.98 6.98 18.29
CA ASN A 46 -2.96 6.53 19.25
C ASN A 46 -1.57 6.43 18.62
N GLY A 47 -1.44 6.72 17.33
CA GLY A 47 -0.19 6.59 16.61
C GLY A 47 0.14 5.18 16.15
N ASP A 48 -0.81 4.24 16.26
CA ASP A 48 -0.64 2.87 15.79
C ASP A 48 -0.98 2.77 14.31
N MET A 49 -0.29 1.86 13.62
CA MET A 49 -0.54 1.62 12.20
C MET A 49 -1.92 0.98 11.99
N ALA A 50 -2.71 1.57 11.08
CA ALA A 50 -4.10 1.15 10.85
C ALA A 50 -4.43 1.01 9.37
N GLY A 51 -3.43 1.08 8.50
CA GLY A 51 -3.61 0.98 7.06
C GLY A 51 -2.32 1.31 6.35
N SER A 52 -2.39 1.43 5.02
CA SER A 52 -1.25 1.82 4.19
C SER A 52 -1.71 2.68 3.04
N LEU A 53 -0.89 3.67 2.68
CA LEU A 53 -1.07 4.40 1.44
C LEU A 53 0.20 4.23 0.62
N MET A 54 0.04 3.85 -0.64
CA MET A 54 1.16 3.68 -1.57
C MET A 54 0.85 4.41 -2.87
N ILE A 55 1.86 5.07 -3.43
CA ILE A 55 1.77 5.65 -4.76
C ILE A 55 2.70 4.87 -5.65
N ILE A 56 2.15 4.26 -6.70
CA ILE A 56 2.89 3.38 -7.60
C ILE A 56 2.82 3.89 -9.04
N ASP A 57 3.89 3.63 -9.78
CA ASP A 57 4.02 3.99 -11.19
C ASP A 57 3.93 2.69 -12.01
N VAL A 58 2.77 2.46 -12.61
CA VAL A 58 2.50 1.27 -13.41
C VAL A 58 1.68 1.68 -14.64
N PRO A 59 1.74 0.90 -15.74
CA PRO A 59 1.11 1.31 -17.00
C PRO A 59 -0.42 1.37 -16.97
N ASP A 60 -1.08 0.58 -16.13
CA ASP A 60 -2.55 0.50 -16.13
C ASP A 60 -3.08 -0.03 -14.80
N ARG A 61 -4.40 -0.03 -14.68
CA ARG A 61 -5.09 -0.52 -13.48
C ARG A 61 -4.81 -2.00 -13.23
N ALA A 62 -4.74 -2.81 -14.27
CA ALA A 62 -4.48 -4.25 -14.10
C ALA A 62 -3.12 -4.48 -13.42
N ALA A 63 -2.10 -3.70 -13.79
CA ALA A 63 -0.79 -3.78 -13.14
C ALA A 63 -0.87 -3.30 -11.69
N ALA A 64 -1.67 -2.27 -11.41
CA ALA A 64 -1.87 -1.79 -10.03
C ALA A 64 -2.56 -2.85 -9.17
N GLU A 65 -3.58 -3.50 -9.72
CA GLU A 65 -4.28 -4.59 -9.03
C GLU A 65 -3.36 -5.77 -8.76
N ALA A 66 -2.49 -6.11 -9.73
CA ALA A 66 -1.51 -7.19 -9.56
C ALA A 66 -0.50 -6.85 -8.45
N PHE A 67 -0.02 -5.62 -8.41
CA PHE A 67 0.90 -5.17 -7.36
C PHE A 67 0.25 -5.34 -5.99
N SER A 68 -1.00 -4.92 -5.85
CA SER A 68 -1.75 -5.05 -4.60
C SER A 68 -2.00 -6.51 -4.23
N ALA A 69 -2.39 -7.33 -5.20
CA ALA A 69 -2.70 -8.75 -4.96
C ALA A 69 -1.49 -9.54 -4.49
N ASN A 70 -0.30 -9.16 -4.90
CA ASN A 70 0.94 -9.86 -4.55
C ASN A 70 1.59 -9.35 -3.27
N ASP A 71 1.05 -8.28 -2.68
CA ASP A 71 1.54 -7.75 -1.40
C ASP A 71 1.26 -8.78 -0.29
N PRO A 72 2.26 -9.14 0.51
CA PRO A 72 2.05 -10.05 1.65
C PRO A 72 0.95 -9.63 2.61
N TYR A 73 0.72 -8.33 2.79
CA TYR A 73 -0.41 -7.85 3.60
C TYR A 73 -1.75 -8.28 3.00
N THR A 74 -1.87 -8.20 1.68
CA THR A 74 -3.08 -8.65 0.97
C THR A 74 -3.27 -10.16 1.16
N LYS A 75 -2.20 -10.92 0.97
CA LYS A 75 -2.23 -12.37 1.09
C LYS A 75 -2.57 -12.83 2.51
N ALA A 76 -2.16 -12.05 3.51
CA ALA A 76 -2.46 -12.34 4.91
C ALA A 76 -3.90 -11.99 5.30
N GLY A 77 -4.64 -11.32 4.42
CA GLY A 77 -6.01 -10.91 4.71
C GLY A 77 -6.10 -9.73 5.67
N LEU A 78 -5.11 -8.85 5.64
CA LEU A 78 -5.06 -7.71 6.55
C LEU A 78 -6.12 -6.64 6.25
N TRP A 79 -6.44 -6.44 4.97
CA TRP A 79 -7.28 -5.33 4.54
C TRP A 79 -8.77 -5.57 4.74
N SER A 80 -9.49 -4.57 5.24
CA SER A 80 -10.95 -4.51 5.16
C SER A 80 -11.38 -3.92 3.82
N ARG A 81 -10.56 -3.02 3.25
CA ARG A 81 -10.87 -2.33 2.01
C ARG A 81 -9.59 -1.86 1.33
N VAL A 82 -9.54 -1.97 0.01
CA VAL A 82 -8.49 -1.41 -0.82
C VAL A 82 -9.13 -0.54 -1.89
N GLU A 83 -8.65 0.70 -2.00
CA GLU A 83 -9.08 1.61 -3.05
C GLU A 83 -7.90 1.88 -3.97
N ILE A 84 -8.08 1.67 -5.27
CA ILE A 84 -7.05 1.92 -6.28
C ILE A 84 -7.55 3.05 -7.17
N THR A 85 -6.85 4.17 -7.16
CA THR A 85 -7.29 5.39 -7.83
C THR A 85 -6.20 5.93 -8.73
N PRO A 86 -6.48 6.22 -10.01
CA PRO A 86 -5.53 6.95 -10.85
C PRO A 86 -5.23 8.31 -10.23
N PHE A 87 -3.97 8.73 -10.34
CA PHE A 87 -3.53 9.93 -9.64
C PHE A 87 -2.51 10.70 -10.49
N ARG A 88 -2.51 12.01 -10.36
CA ARG A 88 -1.52 12.86 -11.01
C ARG A 88 -1.07 13.94 -10.02
N ILE A 89 0.25 14.16 -9.96
CA ILE A 89 0.81 15.20 -9.11
C ILE A 89 0.68 16.52 -9.85
N THR A 90 0.04 17.52 -9.21
CA THR A 90 -0.03 18.88 -9.73
C THR A 90 0.66 19.87 -8.81
N LEU A 91 0.87 19.51 -7.55
CA LEU A 91 1.55 20.32 -6.55
C LEU A 91 2.52 19.41 -5.80
N GLY A 92 3.72 19.93 -5.55
CA GLY A 92 4.75 19.15 -4.88
C GLY A 92 5.42 18.14 -5.81
N GLN A 93 6.19 17.23 -5.20
CA GLN A 93 6.89 16.18 -5.93
C GLN A 93 7.20 15.02 -4.99
N LEU A 94 7.40 13.87 -5.57
CA LEU A 94 7.79 12.66 -4.83
C LEU A 94 9.29 12.67 -4.50
#